data_b4bfe29c3c794a85c034d81f80488a4a
#
_entry.id   b4bfe29c3c794a85c034d81f80488a4a
#
_cell.length_a   1.000
_cell.length_b   1.000
_cell.length_c   1.000
_cell.angle_alpha   90.00
_cell.angle_beta   90.00
_cell.angle_gamma   90.00
#
_symmetry.space_group_name_H-M   'P 1'
#
loop_
_entity.id
_entity.type
_entity.pdbx_description
1 polymer ?
#
loop_
_entity_poly.entity_id
_entity_poly.type
_entity_poly.pdbx_seq_one_letter_code
_entity_poly.pdbx_strand_id
1 'polypeptide(L)' 'MFYQGTIRFVHELEGTKSEGDYAYLVVDEKSRYRLYRAGSPAADSEFLRPFEDQEVIVEGVAEDEETMCITTINNEEV' A
#
# COMPACT_ATOMS: atom_id res chain seq x y z
N MET A 1 7.91 4.40 -11.78
CA MET A 1 6.58 4.67 -12.32
C MET A 1 5.70 5.26 -11.24
N PHE A 2 4.83 6.21 -11.60
CA PHE A 2 3.99 6.91 -10.63
C PHE A 2 2.55 6.41 -10.73
N TYR A 3 1.92 6.29 -9.57
CA TYR A 3 0.51 5.88 -9.47
C TYR A 3 -0.20 6.82 -8.51
N GLN A 4 -1.42 7.19 -8.87
CA GLN A 4 -2.26 8.04 -8.04
C GLN A 4 -3.46 7.24 -7.55
N GLY A 5 -3.79 7.41 -6.28
CA GLY A 5 -4.96 6.74 -5.70
C GLY A 5 -5.13 7.08 -4.24
N THR A 6 -6.05 6.39 -3.60
CA THR A 6 -6.39 6.60 -2.20
C THR A 6 -5.84 5.47 -1.35
N ILE A 7 -5.20 5.82 -0.23
CA ILE A 7 -4.73 4.83 0.74
C ILE A 7 -5.92 4.32 1.54
N ARG A 8 -6.10 2.99 1.53
CA ARG A 8 -7.14 2.33 2.32
C ARG A 8 -6.51 1.21 3.13
N PHE A 9 -6.94 1.07 4.38
CA PHE A 9 -6.52 -0.05 5.21
C PHE A 9 -7.63 -1.07 5.27
N VAL A 10 -7.25 -2.34 5.08
CA VAL A 10 -8.18 -3.47 5.12
C VAL A 10 -7.65 -4.48 6.12
N HIS A 11 -8.51 -4.90 7.04
CA HIS A 11 -8.15 -5.95 8.00
C HIS A 11 -8.26 -7.30 7.31
N GLU A 12 -7.16 -8.04 7.27
CA GLU A 12 -7.09 -9.29 6.51
C GLU A 12 -6.44 -10.41 7.31
N LEU A 13 -6.59 -11.62 6.78
CA LEU A 13 -5.98 -12.85 7.32
C LEU A 13 -6.40 -13.15 8.76
N GLU A 14 -7.67 -12.87 9.06
CA GLU A 14 -8.27 -13.14 10.36
C GLU A 14 -8.00 -14.57 10.82
N GLY A 15 -7.62 -14.72 12.09
CA GLY A 15 -7.36 -16.02 12.67
C GLY A 15 -6.02 -16.63 12.31
N THR A 16 -5.16 -15.92 11.58
CA THR A 16 -3.82 -16.38 11.22
C THR A 16 -2.75 -15.55 11.94
N LYS A 17 -1.50 -16.02 11.90
CA LYS A 17 -0.37 -15.28 12.46
C LYS A 17 -0.08 -13.98 11.71
N SER A 18 -0.58 -13.87 10.48
CA SER A 18 -0.38 -12.70 9.64
C SER A 18 -1.58 -11.76 9.66
N GLU A 19 -2.52 -12.00 10.56
CA GLU A 19 -3.67 -11.13 10.71
C GLU A 19 -3.25 -9.70 11.02
N GLY A 20 -3.86 -8.73 10.36
CA GLY A 20 -3.59 -7.33 10.62
C GLY A 20 -4.19 -6.43 9.54
N ASP A 21 -3.87 -5.15 9.66
CA ASP A 21 -4.34 -4.16 8.71
C ASP A 21 -3.29 -3.98 7.62
N TYR A 22 -3.72 -4.16 6.38
CA TYR A 22 -2.87 -4.02 5.20
C TYR A 22 -3.27 -2.77 4.44
N ALA A 23 -2.28 -2.00 3.98
CA ALA A 23 -2.52 -0.80 3.21
C ALA A 23 -2.64 -1.10 1.72
N TYR A 24 -3.64 -0.52 1.10
CA TYR A 24 -3.86 -0.62 -0.34
C TYR A 24 -3.88 0.76 -0.96
N LEU A 25 -3.36 0.86 -2.19
CA LEU A 25 -3.57 2.01 -3.04
C LEU A 25 -4.74 1.69 -3.96
N VAL A 26 -5.86 2.36 -3.76
CA VAL A 26 -7.05 2.17 -4.60
C VAL A 26 -6.97 3.15 -5.75
N VAL A 27 -6.66 2.64 -6.94
CA VAL A 27 -6.49 3.46 -8.13
C VAL A 27 -7.86 3.75 -8.77
N ASP A 28 -8.72 2.73 -8.83
CA ASP A 28 -10.09 2.87 -9.31
C ASP A 28 -10.95 1.76 -8.71
N GLU A 29 -12.20 1.63 -9.15
CA GLU A 29 -13.15 0.66 -8.60
C GLU A 29 -12.72 -0.79 -8.80
N LYS A 30 -11.83 -1.06 -9.75
CA LYS A 30 -11.42 -2.41 -10.12
C LYS A 30 -9.96 -2.70 -9.84
N SER A 31 -9.17 -1.67 -9.53
CA SER A 31 -7.72 -1.82 -9.39
C SER A 31 -7.26 -1.29 -8.05
N ARG A 32 -6.66 -2.18 -7.27
CA ARG A 32 -6.02 -1.82 -6.01
C ARG A 32 -4.76 -2.65 -5.86
N TYR A 33 -3.75 -2.05 -5.21
CA TYR A 33 -2.48 -2.72 -4.97
C TYR A 33 -2.17 -2.71 -3.49
N ARG A 34 -1.80 -3.88 -2.96
CA ARG A 34 -1.24 -3.95 -1.61
C ARG A 34 0.14 -3.32 -1.65
N LEU A 35 0.37 -2.37 -0.77
CA LEU A 35 1.62 -1.62 -0.76
C LEU A 35 2.60 -2.14 0.27
N TYR A 36 3.88 -2.17 -0.08
CA TYR A 36 4.94 -2.43 0.88
C TYR A 36 6.20 -1.69 0.43
N ARG A 37 7.17 -1.59 1.32
CA ARG A 37 8.46 -0.97 0.98
C ARG A 37 9.57 -2.02 1.05
N ALA A 38 10.63 -1.80 0.27
CA ALA A 38 11.76 -2.72 0.23
C ALA A 38 12.41 -2.81 1.62
N GLY A 39 12.79 -4.03 1.99
CA GLY A 39 13.43 -4.27 3.27
C GLY A 39 12.49 -4.46 4.45
N SER A 40 11.18 -4.34 4.23
CA SER A 40 10.18 -4.53 5.28
C SER A 40 9.18 -5.60 4.88
N PRO A 41 8.61 -6.35 5.84
CA PRO A 41 7.57 -7.32 5.53
C PRO A 41 6.34 -6.63 4.93
N ALA A 42 5.64 -7.32 4.03
CA ALA A 42 4.42 -6.80 3.43
C ALA A 42 3.33 -6.49 4.46
N ALA A 43 3.37 -7.15 5.62
CA ALA A 43 2.42 -6.91 6.71
C ALA A 43 2.72 -5.64 7.50
N ASP A 44 3.89 -5.03 7.30
CA ASP A 44 4.27 -3.81 8.01
C ASP A 44 3.79 -2.60 7.20
N SER A 45 2.56 -2.20 7.42
CA SER A 45 1.91 -1.10 6.69
C SER A 45 1.71 0.16 7.54
N GLU A 46 2.18 0.16 8.79
CA GLU A 46 1.94 1.30 9.69
C GLU A 46 2.61 2.59 9.21
N PHE A 47 3.66 2.50 8.40
CA PHE A 47 4.28 3.70 7.84
C PHE A 47 3.33 4.47 6.92
N LEU A 48 2.25 3.85 6.46
CA LEU A 48 1.23 4.49 5.63
C LEU A 48 0.02 4.98 6.42
N ARG A 49 -0.02 4.73 7.73
CA ARG A 49 -1.15 5.14 8.56
C ARG A 49 -1.44 6.65 8.52
N PRO A 50 -0.42 7.54 8.48
CA PRO A 50 -0.69 8.97 8.36
C PRO A 50 -1.42 9.37 7.08
N PHE A 51 -1.41 8.50 6.07
CA PHE A 51 -2.04 8.76 4.77
C PHE A 51 -3.38 8.05 4.61
N GLU A 52 -3.87 7.39 5.65
CA GLU A 52 -5.12 6.65 5.60
C GLU A 52 -6.25 7.55 5.09
N ASP A 53 -7.00 7.03 4.11
CA ASP A 53 -8.13 7.71 3.47
C ASP A 53 -7.75 8.98 2.70
N GLN A 54 -6.46 9.19 2.42
CA GLN A 54 -5.99 10.33 1.64
C GLN A 54 -5.62 9.91 0.22
N GLU A 55 -5.84 10.82 -0.72
CA GLU A 55 -5.38 10.65 -2.08
C GLU A 55 -3.90 11.04 -2.15
N VAL A 56 -3.10 10.15 -2.71
CA VAL A 56 -1.66 10.33 -2.76
C VAL A 56 -1.10 9.92 -4.12
N ILE A 57 0.16 10.30 -4.37
CA ILE A 57 0.91 9.83 -5.52
C ILE A 57 2.08 9.03 -4.98
N VAL A 58 2.20 7.78 -5.43
CA VAL A 58 3.31 6.91 -5.04
C VAL A 58 4.20 6.63 -6.24
N GLU A 59 5.49 6.47 -5.98
CA GLU A 59 6.42 5.96 -6.97
C GLU A 59 6.78 4.54 -6.57
N GLY A 60 6.70 3.62 -7.51
CA GLY A 60 7.02 2.23 -7.22
C GLY A 60 6.89 1.34 -8.44
N VAL A 61 6.98 0.05 -8.17
CA VAL A 61 6.89 -1.00 -9.20
C VAL A 61 5.78 -1.96 -8.82
N ALA A 62 4.81 -2.11 -9.71
CA ALA A 62 3.77 -3.13 -9.55
C ALA A 62 4.40 -4.48 -9.88
N GLU A 63 4.40 -5.38 -8.92
CA GLU A 63 4.97 -6.71 -9.12
C GLU A 63 4.00 -7.65 -9.83
N ASP A 64 2.72 -7.44 -9.58
CA ASP A 64 1.63 -8.15 -10.22
C ASP A 64 0.38 -7.28 -10.16
N GLU A 65 -0.79 -7.85 -10.42
CA GLU A 65 -2.03 -7.11 -10.42
C GLU A 65 -2.52 -6.70 -9.03
N GLU A 66 -1.88 -7.19 -7.98
CA GLU A 66 -2.35 -7.01 -6.62
C GLU A 66 -1.31 -6.42 -5.66
N THR A 67 -0.04 -6.36 -6.06
CA THR A 67 1.05 -6.00 -5.15
C THR A 67 1.99 -4.99 -5.78
N MET A 68 2.36 -3.98 -5.01
CA MET A 68 3.27 -2.93 -5.47
C MET A 68 4.29 -2.61 -4.39
N CYS A 69 5.56 -2.57 -4.79
CA CYS A 69 6.65 -2.10 -3.94
C CYS A 69 6.85 -0.62 -4.19
N ILE A 70 6.69 0.20 -3.16
CA ILE A 70 6.80 1.65 -3.30
C ILE A 70 8.12 2.16 -2.74
N THR A 71 8.63 3.23 -3.35
CA THR A 71 9.85 3.90 -2.93
C THR A 71 9.59 5.28 -2.38
N THR A 72 8.58 5.97 -2.89
CA THR A 72 8.18 7.30 -2.38
C THR A 72 6.67 7.42 -2.28
N ILE A 73 6.22 8.32 -1.42
CA ILE A 73 4.83 8.75 -1.34
C ILE A 73 4.82 10.26 -1.24
N ASN A 74 4.09 10.93 -2.14
CA ASN A 74 4.06 12.40 -2.25
C ASN A 74 5.47 12.99 -2.31
N ASN A 75 6.36 12.33 -3.09
CA ASN A 75 7.77 12.69 -3.31
C ASN A 75 8.68 12.55 -2.09
N GLU A 76 8.23 11.90 -1.04
CA GLU A 76 9.07 11.61 0.13
C GLU A 76 9.37 10.12 0.19
N GLU A 77 10.62 9.77 0.52
CA GLU A 77 11.02 8.38 0.66
C GLU A 77 10.29 7.72 1.83
N VAL A 78 9.90 6.48 1.61
CA VAL A 78 9.22 5.69 2.64
C VAL A 78 10.17 4.88 3.50
#